data_49c400578a43a5d05a14b4de602f62fd
#
_entry.id   49c400578a43a5d05a14b4de602f62fd
#
_cell.length_a   1.000
_cell.length_b   1.000
_cell.length_c   1.000
_cell.angle_alpha   90.00
_cell.angle_beta   90.00
_cell.angle_gamma   90.00
#
_symmetry.space_group_name_H-M   'P 1'
#
loop_
_entity.id
_entity.type
_entity.pdbx_description
1 polymer ?
#
loop_
_entity_poly.entity_id
_entity_poly.type
_entity_poly.pdbx_seq_one_letter_code
_entity_poly.pdbx_strand_id
1 'polypeptide(L)'
;MAAAALVVLVALAGCGSSRPGSVPSPAAPPAAVTVSASATAASSPPASAPPGTQAAGSIHVRDVSFVSAGQGWALGSGELLATTDGGASWTRLPGPPAGTAHIRFAPPQIGYAWTSTGSLWITTNGAASWHPGGLTRVIWLETAAGWVWSIAGPQPYPSIWRAPVGSTAWTNLGFTPDRSATLTVHGDVAYVVGQQGAGPIPPSLDVFAGTQPVRHESLPCAHGQAYVPFAPLGVSTDGLVYLVCDTMNNQPSPPAQTQLAYQSANQGRSWRAGNPPPPQPAQGVTAVAGERFAWNSGPDLYRLTGHGWHVSLTDPGHGFSLVGFETDTQGIALGTNGYLWITRNGGTSWSRVTI
;
A
#
# COMPACT_ATOMS: atom_id res chain seq x y z
N MET A 1 -50.35 33.76 -6.43
CA MET A 1 -49.50 34.21 -7.53
C MET A 1 -48.80 32.98 -8.08
N ALA A 2 -49.19 32.58 -9.27
CA ALA A 2 -48.71 31.36 -9.93
C ALA A 2 -47.41 31.67 -10.70
N ALA A 3 -46.43 30.82 -10.60
CA ALA A 3 -45.25 30.83 -11.46
C ALA A 3 -45.15 29.51 -12.20
N ALA A 4 -45.08 29.62 -13.52
CA ALA A 4 -45.21 28.57 -14.49
C ALA A 4 -43.97 27.70 -14.62
N ALA A 5 -44.21 26.41 -14.81
CA ALA A 5 -43.23 25.42 -15.25
C ALA A 5 -42.99 25.53 -16.76
N LEU A 6 -41.73 25.61 -17.19
CA LEU A 6 -41.34 25.53 -18.59
C LEU A 6 -40.80 24.11 -18.87
N VAL A 7 -41.61 23.34 -19.61
CA VAL A 7 -41.23 22.05 -20.18
C VAL A 7 -40.60 22.29 -21.54
N VAL A 8 -39.35 21.89 -21.76
CA VAL A 8 -38.76 21.84 -23.10
C VAL A 8 -38.68 20.40 -23.54
N LEU A 9 -39.55 20.04 -24.49
CA LEU A 9 -39.43 18.85 -25.33
C LEU A 9 -38.36 19.09 -26.41
N VAL A 10 -37.41 18.20 -26.55
CA VAL A 10 -36.59 18.09 -27.77
C VAL A 10 -36.83 16.73 -28.39
N ALA A 11 -37.23 16.79 -29.64
CA ALA A 11 -37.67 15.68 -30.48
C ALA A 11 -36.53 14.83 -30.97
N LEU A 12 -36.80 13.54 -31.08
CA LEU A 12 -36.03 12.51 -31.79
C LEU A 12 -36.25 12.62 -33.31
N ALA A 13 -35.18 12.63 -34.08
CA ALA A 13 -35.10 12.16 -35.48
C ALA A 13 -33.62 11.91 -35.77
N GLY A 14 -33.20 10.91 -36.44
CA GLY A 14 -33.65 9.92 -37.32
C GLY A 14 -32.52 8.94 -37.61
N CYS A 15 -32.91 7.71 -37.96
CA CYS A 15 -32.09 6.60 -38.39
C CYS A 15 -31.25 6.89 -39.63
N GLY A 16 -29.95 6.52 -39.57
CA GLY A 16 -29.07 6.43 -40.72
C GLY A 16 -28.23 5.15 -40.61
N SER A 17 -28.69 4.09 -41.22
CA SER A 17 -27.94 2.83 -41.37
C SER A 17 -26.86 2.98 -42.46
N SER A 18 -25.59 3.00 -42.07
CA SER A 18 -24.46 2.83 -42.99
C SER A 18 -23.79 1.49 -42.79
N ARG A 19 -23.74 0.68 -43.84
CA ARG A 19 -23.03 -0.59 -43.96
C ARG A 19 -21.55 -0.45 -43.64
N PRO A 20 -20.91 -1.42 -42.99
CA PRO A 20 -19.46 -1.44 -42.85
C PRO A 20 -18.81 -1.85 -44.19
N GLY A 21 -17.96 -0.98 -44.70
CA GLY A 21 -17.06 -1.26 -45.82
C GLY A 21 -15.94 -2.20 -45.36
N SER A 22 -15.70 -3.21 -46.17
CA SER A 22 -14.60 -4.16 -46.04
C SER A 22 -13.25 -3.46 -46.17
N VAL A 23 -12.43 -3.54 -45.13
CA VAL A 23 -11.02 -3.10 -45.15
C VAL A 23 -10.19 -4.22 -45.77
N PRO A 24 -9.32 -3.93 -46.77
CA PRO A 24 -8.42 -4.93 -47.33
C PRO A 24 -7.31 -5.29 -46.32
N SER A 25 -7.03 -6.59 -46.24
CA SER A 25 -5.97 -7.19 -45.45
C SER A 25 -4.59 -6.70 -45.89
N PRO A 26 -3.67 -6.32 -44.98
CA PRO A 26 -2.31 -5.96 -45.40
C PRO A 26 -1.52 -7.19 -45.86
N ALA A 27 -0.77 -7.01 -46.95
CA ALA A 27 0.10 -8.02 -47.54
C ALA A 27 1.23 -8.44 -46.58
N ALA A 28 1.57 -9.74 -46.61
CA ALA A 28 2.65 -10.33 -45.85
C ALA A 28 4.03 -9.74 -46.24
N PRO A 29 4.95 -9.51 -45.31
CA PRO A 29 6.30 -9.07 -45.64
C PRO A 29 7.12 -10.20 -46.27
N PRO A 30 8.10 -9.87 -47.14
CA PRO A 30 8.94 -10.86 -47.80
C PRO A 30 9.90 -11.52 -46.80
N ALA A 31 10.17 -12.82 -47.07
CA ALA A 31 11.07 -13.66 -46.27
C ALA A 31 12.48 -13.08 -46.20
N ALA A 32 13.01 -12.99 -44.97
CA ALA A 32 14.38 -12.60 -44.72
C ALA A 32 15.34 -13.72 -45.16
N VAL A 33 16.29 -13.37 -46.02
CA VAL A 33 17.39 -14.21 -46.44
C VAL A 33 18.41 -14.23 -45.30
N THR A 34 18.60 -15.40 -44.68
CA THR A 34 19.65 -15.67 -43.69
C THR A 34 20.99 -15.83 -44.39
N VAL A 35 21.87 -14.86 -44.22
CA VAL A 35 23.31 -15.00 -44.59
C VAL A 35 24.05 -15.50 -43.34
N SER A 36 24.50 -16.76 -43.37
CA SER A 36 25.43 -17.32 -42.37
C SER A 36 26.80 -16.72 -42.56
N ALA A 37 27.23 -15.85 -41.64
CA ALA A 37 28.63 -15.47 -41.52
C ALA A 37 29.29 -16.29 -40.41
N SER A 38 30.17 -17.19 -40.78
CA SER A 38 31.09 -17.88 -39.87
C SER A 38 32.09 -16.86 -39.34
N ALA A 39 31.96 -16.45 -38.09
CA ALA A 39 32.94 -15.63 -37.39
C ALA A 39 33.87 -16.56 -36.57
N THR A 40 35.12 -16.58 -36.93
CA THR A 40 36.19 -17.20 -36.18
C THR A 40 36.33 -16.50 -34.82
N ALA A 41 36.14 -17.24 -33.73
CA ALA A 41 36.28 -16.72 -32.38
C ALA A 41 37.75 -16.40 -32.06
N ALA A 42 38.07 -15.13 -31.93
CA ALA A 42 39.27 -14.69 -31.25
C ALA A 42 39.04 -14.77 -29.74
N SER A 43 39.86 -15.55 -29.05
CA SER A 43 39.86 -15.68 -27.60
C SER A 43 40.30 -14.38 -26.95
N SER A 44 39.35 -13.68 -26.31
CA SER A 44 39.63 -12.54 -25.43
C SER A 44 40.26 -13.04 -24.12
N PRO A 45 41.21 -12.29 -23.52
CA PRO A 45 41.76 -12.63 -22.21
C PRO A 45 40.67 -12.56 -21.14
N PRO A 46 40.80 -13.35 -20.05
CA PRO A 46 39.76 -13.36 -19.01
C PRO A 46 39.65 -11.99 -18.38
N ALA A 47 38.43 -11.42 -18.40
CA ALA A 47 38.11 -10.22 -17.67
C ALA A 47 38.35 -10.47 -16.18
N SER A 48 39.11 -9.56 -15.55
CA SER A 48 39.31 -9.56 -14.10
C SER A 48 37.94 -9.59 -13.39
N ALA A 49 37.78 -10.54 -12.47
CA ALA A 49 36.58 -10.67 -11.68
C ALA A 49 36.30 -9.33 -10.96
N PRO A 50 35.04 -8.87 -10.91
CA PRO A 50 34.69 -7.71 -10.11
C PRO A 50 35.04 -7.97 -8.63
N PRO A 51 35.38 -6.93 -7.84
CA PRO A 51 35.74 -7.08 -6.44
C PRO A 51 34.67 -7.86 -5.73
N GLY A 52 35.08 -8.90 -4.99
CA GLY A 52 34.25 -9.93 -4.42
C GLY A 52 33.03 -9.38 -3.71
N THR A 53 31.88 -9.91 -4.06
CA THR A 53 30.64 -9.81 -3.31
C THR A 53 30.91 -10.44 -1.94
N GLN A 54 31.17 -9.61 -0.92
CA GLN A 54 31.16 -10.07 0.46
C GLN A 54 29.82 -10.78 0.66
N ALA A 55 29.85 -12.02 1.12
CA ALA A 55 28.64 -12.70 1.57
C ALA A 55 28.02 -11.81 2.65
N ALA A 56 26.94 -11.13 2.30
CA ALA A 56 26.22 -10.27 3.22
C ALA A 56 25.68 -11.18 4.33
N GLY A 57 26.12 -10.94 5.57
CA GLY A 57 25.44 -11.51 6.72
C GLY A 57 23.97 -11.12 6.61
N SER A 58 23.05 -12.05 6.87
CA SER A 58 21.62 -11.82 6.72
C SER A 58 21.18 -10.54 7.47
N ILE A 59 20.76 -9.53 6.73
CA ILE A 59 20.32 -8.26 7.30
C ILE A 59 18.91 -8.47 7.84
N HIS A 60 18.70 -8.10 9.09
CA HIS A 60 17.36 -8.05 9.68
C HIS A 60 16.64 -6.81 9.16
N VAL A 61 15.69 -7.02 8.24
CA VAL A 61 14.88 -5.95 7.67
C VAL A 61 13.85 -5.46 8.69
N ARG A 62 13.74 -4.14 8.84
CA ARG A 62 12.80 -3.48 9.76
C ARG A 62 11.64 -2.83 9.04
N ASP A 63 11.88 -2.28 7.86
CA ASP A 63 10.87 -1.67 7.02
C ASP A 63 11.27 -1.79 5.55
N VAL A 64 10.29 -1.71 4.66
CA VAL A 64 10.48 -1.88 3.23
C VAL A 64 9.51 -1.00 2.47
N SER A 65 9.95 -0.44 1.34
CA SER A 65 9.14 0.39 0.46
C SER A 65 9.45 0.03 -0.98
N PHE A 66 8.45 -0.42 -1.72
CA PHE A 66 8.53 -0.57 -3.17
C PHE A 66 7.72 0.55 -3.84
N VAL A 67 8.13 0.95 -5.02
CA VAL A 67 7.44 1.95 -5.85
C VAL A 67 7.06 1.39 -7.21
N SER A 68 7.52 0.21 -7.53
CA SER A 68 7.18 -0.56 -8.72
C SER A 68 7.58 -2.02 -8.54
N ALA A 69 7.21 -2.86 -9.51
CA ALA A 69 7.61 -4.26 -9.53
C ALA A 69 9.14 -4.49 -9.52
N GLY A 70 9.92 -3.53 -10.00
CA GLY A 70 11.38 -3.63 -10.05
C GLY A 70 12.10 -2.86 -8.95
N GLN A 71 11.55 -1.73 -8.53
CA GLN A 71 12.29 -0.79 -7.70
C GLN A 71 11.77 -0.76 -6.26
N GLY A 72 12.68 -0.98 -5.31
CA GLY A 72 12.37 -0.99 -3.88
C GLY A 72 13.58 -0.68 -3.01
N TRP A 73 13.29 -0.41 -1.73
CA TRP A 73 14.26 -0.16 -0.68
C TRP A 73 13.93 -0.97 0.57
N ALA A 74 14.96 -1.41 1.26
CA ALA A 74 14.86 -2.11 2.54
C ALA A 74 15.72 -1.41 3.58
N LEU A 75 15.14 -1.17 4.74
CA LEU A 75 15.83 -0.60 5.90
C LEU A 75 16.19 -1.73 6.86
N GLY A 76 17.47 -1.93 7.07
CA GLY A 76 18.00 -2.82 8.11
C GLY A 76 18.41 -2.08 9.38
N SER A 77 19.29 -2.69 10.15
CA SER A 77 19.85 -2.10 11.38
C SER A 77 20.88 -1.00 11.05
N GLY A 78 20.39 0.19 10.66
CA GLY A 78 21.24 1.33 10.29
C GLY A 78 21.73 1.32 8.85
N GLU A 79 21.25 0.39 8.04
CA GLU A 79 21.62 0.23 6.63
C GLU A 79 20.39 0.43 5.74
N LEU A 80 20.61 1.06 4.61
CA LEU A 80 19.61 1.19 3.54
C LEU A 80 20.11 0.45 2.31
N LEU A 81 19.26 -0.39 1.77
CA LEU A 81 19.52 -1.14 0.55
C LEU A 81 18.49 -0.79 -0.50
N ALA A 82 18.89 -0.85 -1.76
CA ALA A 82 17.99 -0.66 -2.90
C ALA A 82 18.07 -1.85 -3.85
N THR A 83 16.95 -2.12 -4.47
CA THR A 83 16.82 -3.07 -5.58
C THR A 83 16.23 -2.39 -6.81
N THR A 84 16.64 -2.83 -8.00
CA THR A 84 16.08 -2.42 -9.29
C THR A 84 15.56 -3.61 -10.11
N ASP A 85 15.63 -4.81 -9.54
CA ASP A 85 15.23 -6.08 -10.15
C ASP A 85 14.17 -6.83 -9.32
N GLY A 86 13.42 -6.08 -8.51
CA GLY A 86 12.34 -6.63 -7.70
C GLY A 86 12.83 -7.52 -6.56
N GLY A 87 13.99 -7.21 -5.99
CA GLY A 87 14.54 -7.90 -4.83
C GLY A 87 15.39 -9.12 -5.18
N ALA A 88 15.74 -9.35 -6.46
CA ALA A 88 16.67 -10.41 -6.84
C ALA A 88 18.11 -10.08 -6.45
N SER A 89 18.47 -8.79 -6.48
CA SER A 89 19.74 -8.28 -5.95
C SER A 89 19.55 -6.96 -5.20
N TRP A 90 20.47 -6.68 -4.28
CA TRP A 90 20.41 -5.49 -3.43
C TRP A 90 21.74 -4.76 -3.40
N THR A 91 21.70 -3.45 -3.50
CA THR A 91 22.85 -2.56 -3.42
C THR A 91 22.74 -1.71 -2.16
N ARG A 92 23.82 -1.64 -1.38
CA ARG A 92 23.89 -0.79 -0.19
C ARG A 92 23.96 0.69 -0.60
N LEU A 93 23.15 1.52 0.04
CA LEU A 93 23.13 2.97 -0.11
C LEU A 93 23.63 3.64 1.17
N PRO A 94 23.98 4.95 1.12
CA PRO A 94 24.14 5.74 2.31
C PRO A 94 22.88 5.67 3.17
N GLY A 95 23.05 5.33 4.46
CA GLY A 95 21.93 5.15 5.37
C GLY A 95 21.23 6.47 5.68
N PRO A 96 19.95 6.45 6.04
CA PRO A 96 19.27 7.59 6.61
C PRO A 96 19.86 7.91 7.99
N PRO A 97 19.52 9.08 8.57
CA PRO A 97 20.01 9.46 9.91
C PRO A 97 19.76 8.39 10.96
N ALA A 98 20.66 8.34 11.95
CA ALA A 98 20.59 7.36 13.03
C ALA A 98 19.24 7.41 13.76
N GLY A 99 18.73 6.23 14.17
CA GLY A 99 17.44 6.10 14.85
C GLY A 99 16.24 6.03 13.88
N THR A 100 16.46 6.05 12.58
CA THR A 100 15.39 5.81 11.59
C THR A 100 14.75 4.44 11.82
N ALA A 101 13.42 4.45 11.89
CA ALA A 101 12.59 3.26 12.09
C ALA A 101 11.79 2.90 10.85
N HIS A 102 11.44 3.89 10.04
CA HIS A 102 10.55 3.74 8.90
C HIS A 102 11.07 4.47 7.68
N ILE A 103 10.70 3.95 6.50
CA ILE A 103 10.98 4.56 5.19
C ILE A 103 9.75 4.50 4.31
N ARG A 104 9.59 5.50 3.44
CA ARG A 104 8.69 5.47 2.27
C ARG A 104 9.37 6.17 1.11
N PHE A 105 9.26 5.58 -0.06
CA PHE A 105 9.80 6.14 -1.27
C PHE A 105 8.70 6.49 -2.27
N ALA A 106 8.99 7.48 -3.11
CA ALA A 106 8.22 7.85 -4.29
C ALA A 106 9.16 7.86 -5.50
N PRO A 107 8.70 7.48 -6.69
CA PRO A 107 9.55 7.46 -7.87
C PRO A 107 10.09 8.85 -8.23
N PRO A 108 11.29 8.95 -8.82
CA PRO A 108 12.31 7.90 -8.92
C PRO A 108 13.38 7.98 -7.82
N GLN A 109 13.48 9.09 -7.06
CA GLN A 109 14.63 9.37 -6.19
C GLN A 109 14.24 10.04 -4.88
N ILE A 110 12.96 10.22 -4.63
CA ILE A 110 12.47 10.90 -3.45
C ILE A 110 12.14 9.88 -2.38
N GLY A 111 12.70 10.05 -1.21
CA GLY A 111 12.46 9.17 -0.08
C GLY A 111 12.23 9.95 1.21
N TYR A 112 11.46 9.35 2.10
CA TYR A 112 11.15 9.82 3.43
C TYR A 112 11.63 8.79 4.44
N ALA A 113 12.21 9.27 5.53
CA ALA A 113 12.67 8.44 6.63
C ALA A 113 12.26 9.10 7.94
N TRP A 114 11.71 8.35 8.88
CA TRP A 114 11.37 8.92 10.18
C TRP A 114 11.73 7.98 11.33
N THR A 115 12.06 8.60 12.45
CA THR A 115 12.43 7.90 13.68
C THR A 115 11.19 7.44 14.44
N SER A 116 11.34 6.54 15.40
CA SER A 116 10.28 6.16 16.34
C SER A 116 9.75 7.33 17.17
N THR A 117 10.53 8.41 17.31
CA THR A 117 10.11 9.68 17.95
C THR A 117 9.47 10.66 16.99
N GLY A 118 9.40 10.29 15.69
CA GLY A 118 8.71 11.04 14.64
C GLY A 118 9.52 12.18 14.01
N SER A 119 10.84 12.22 14.17
CA SER A 119 11.67 13.17 13.39
C SER A 119 11.70 12.74 11.94
N LEU A 120 11.28 13.63 11.02
CA LEU A 120 11.19 13.36 9.59
C LEU A 120 12.42 13.87 8.83
N TRP A 121 12.90 13.05 7.94
CA TRP A 121 13.95 13.34 6.98
C TRP A 121 13.48 13.06 5.55
N ILE A 122 14.02 13.82 4.59
CA ILE A 122 13.74 13.68 3.16
C ILE A 122 15.03 13.58 2.36
N THR A 123 15.03 12.73 1.36
CA THR A 123 16.02 12.70 0.28
C THR A 123 15.34 13.01 -1.05
N THR A 124 16.03 13.76 -1.91
CA THR A 124 15.60 14.07 -3.29
C THR A 124 16.60 13.58 -4.34
N ASN A 125 17.60 12.80 -3.89
CA ASN A 125 18.70 12.32 -4.74
C ASN A 125 18.99 10.82 -4.54
N GLY A 126 17.93 10.02 -4.27
CA GLY A 126 18.06 8.58 -4.16
C GLY A 126 18.83 8.09 -2.93
N ALA A 127 18.69 8.78 -1.82
CA ALA A 127 19.38 8.52 -0.55
C ALA A 127 20.88 8.90 -0.52
N ALA A 128 21.41 9.62 -1.51
CA ALA A 128 22.79 10.12 -1.45
C ALA A 128 22.99 11.14 -0.31
N SER A 129 21.94 11.89 0.04
CA SER A 129 21.92 12.77 1.21
C SER A 129 20.51 12.92 1.77
N TRP A 130 20.41 13.29 3.05
CA TRP A 130 19.16 13.45 3.77
C TRP A 130 19.10 14.82 4.45
N HIS A 131 17.93 15.45 4.42
CA HIS A 131 17.66 16.77 4.98
C HIS A 131 16.41 16.72 5.89
N PRO A 132 16.24 17.64 6.86
CA PRO A 132 15.02 17.71 7.66
C PRO A 132 13.78 17.84 6.78
N GLY A 133 12.77 17.03 7.05
CA GLY A 133 11.54 16.93 6.23
C GLY A 133 10.43 17.90 6.61
N GLY A 134 10.65 18.79 7.59
CA GLY A 134 9.71 19.87 7.94
C GLY A 134 8.57 19.47 8.88
N LEU A 135 8.36 18.18 9.18
CA LEU A 135 7.42 17.71 10.20
C LEU A 135 8.16 17.09 11.38
N THR A 136 7.49 17.11 12.52
CA THR A 136 7.91 16.42 13.74
C THR A 136 6.78 15.57 14.28
N ARG A 137 7.12 14.56 15.09
CA ARG A 137 6.15 13.61 15.65
C ARG A 137 5.32 12.93 14.57
N VAL A 138 5.98 12.53 13.49
CA VAL A 138 5.38 11.72 12.42
C VAL A 138 5.05 10.35 12.97
N ILE A 139 3.78 9.95 12.83
CA ILE A 139 3.26 8.66 13.26
C ILE A 139 3.12 7.74 12.04
N TRP A 140 2.60 8.30 10.95
CA TRP A 140 2.35 7.59 9.70
C TRP A 140 2.68 8.46 8.50
N LEU A 141 3.18 7.85 7.43
CA LEU A 141 3.47 8.57 6.19
C LEU A 141 3.27 7.62 5.01
N GLU A 142 2.54 8.09 4.00
CA GLU A 142 2.30 7.38 2.75
C GLU A 142 2.45 8.31 1.54
N THR A 143 2.77 7.73 0.38
CA THR A 143 2.94 8.48 -0.87
C THR A 143 2.07 7.88 -1.97
N ALA A 144 1.34 8.74 -2.70
CA ALA A 144 0.57 8.35 -3.87
C ALA A 144 0.33 9.54 -4.79
N ALA A 145 0.29 9.32 -6.11
CA ALA A 145 -0.11 10.29 -7.14
C ALA A 145 0.57 11.66 -7.02
N GLY A 146 1.87 11.68 -6.68
CA GLY A 146 2.64 12.93 -6.55
C GLY A 146 2.43 13.68 -5.23
N TRP A 147 1.70 13.10 -4.29
CA TRP A 147 1.48 13.63 -2.95
C TRP A 147 2.12 12.75 -1.89
N VAL A 148 2.58 13.39 -0.82
CA VAL A 148 2.91 12.74 0.44
C VAL A 148 1.90 13.18 1.49
N TRP A 149 1.40 12.19 2.23
CA TRP A 149 0.43 12.36 3.31
C TRP A 149 1.05 11.89 4.61
N SER A 150 0.72 12.55 5.70
CA SER A 150 1.26 12.18 7.01
C SER A 150 0.24 12.40 8.11
N ILE A 151 0.24 11.52 9.09
CA ILE A 151 -0.34 11.77 10.41
C ILE A 151 0.82 12.20 11.31
N ALA A 152 0.77 13.43 11.81
CA ALA A 152 1.85 13.98 12.62
C ALA A 152 1.33 15.02 13.63
N GLY A 153 2.06 15.18 14.71
CA GLY A 153 1.75 16.17 15.73
C GLY A 153 1.65 15.58 17.13
N PRO A 154 1.29 16.44 18.11
CA PRO A 154 1.21 16.02 19.51
C PRO A 154 0.06 15.04 19.71
N GLN A 155 0.32 14.00 20.51
CA GLN A 155 -0.73 13.14 21.04
C GLN A 155 -1.52 13.88 22.13
N PRO A 156 -2.83 13.63 22.32
CA PRO A 156 -3.58 12.53 21.69
C PRO A 156 -4.31 12.91 20.38
N TYR A 157 -4.15 14.11 19.84
CA TYR A 157 -4.87 14.58 18.67
C TYR A 157 -3.90 15.03 17.58
N PRO A 158 -3.30 14.09 16.83
CA PRO A 158 -2.43 14.44 15.72
C PRO A 158 -3.24 15.04 14.57
N SER A 159 -2.55 15.74 13.69
CA SER A 159 -3.14 16.34 12.49
C SER A 159 -2.78 15.53 11.24
N ILE A 160 -3.62 15.68 10.22
CA ILE A 160 -3.35 15.19 8.87
C ILE A 160 -2.61 16.28 8.10
N TRP A 161 -1.54 15.91 7.48
CA TRP A 161 -0.69 16.79 6.69
C TRP A 161 -0.53 16.27 5.28
N ARG A 162 -0.41 17.18 4.32
CA ARG A 162 -0.12 16.86 2.92
C ARG A 162 0.90 17.83 2.33
N ALA A 163 1.77 17.33 1.47
CA ALA A 163 2.67 18.12 0.64
C ALA A 163 2.83 17.48 -0.74
N PRO A 164 3.25 18.23 -1.78
CA PRO A 164 3.78 17.62 -3.00
C PRO A 164 4.98 16.74 -2.68
N VAL A 165 5.13 15.62 -3.37
CA VAL A 165 6.28 14.72 -3.22
C VAL A 165 7.58 15.51 -3.46
N GLY A 166 8.54 15.38 -2.54
CA GLY A 166 9.80 16.11 -2.57
C GLY A 166 9.78 17.50 -1.91
N SER A 167 8.61 17.97 -1.50
CA SER A 167 8.46 19.28 -0.84
C SER A 167 8.48 19.15 0.68
N THR A 168 8.96 20.19 1.36
CA THR A 168 8.84 20.39 2.81
C THR A 168 7.75 21.39 3.17
N ALA A 169 7.01 21.91 2.18
CA ALA A 169 5.90 22.84 2.38
C ALA A 169 4.60 22.08 2.69
N TRP A 170 4.43 21.71 3.95
CA TRP A 170 3.29 20.94 4.42
C TRP A 170 2.04 21.81 4.63
N THR A 171 0.91 21.31 4.18
CA THR A 171 -0.41 21.88 4.45
C THR A 171 -1.09 21.05 5.53
N ASN A 172 -1.51 21.70 6.61
CA ASN A 172 -2.34 21.08 7.65
C ASN A 172 -3.78 21.00 7.14
N LEU A 173 -4.36 19.80 7.16
CA LEU A 173 -5.74 19.53 6.71
C LEU A 173 -6.73 19.37 7.85
N GLY A 174 -6.27 19.48 9.10
CA GLY A 174 -7.09 19.35 10.28
C GLY A 174 -6.61 18.24 11.24
N PHE A 175 -7.31 18.14 12.35
CA PHE A 175 -7.04 17.14 13.38
C PHE A 175 -7.73 15.82 13.07
N THR A 176 -7.12 14.70 13.46
CA THR A 176 -7.85 13.46 13.63
C THR A 176 -8.70 13.60 14.91
N PRO A 177 -10.00 13.30 14.88
CA PRO A 177 -10.81 13.34 16.09
C PRO A 177 -10.39 12.29 17.12
N ASP A 178 -9.53 11.36 16.75
CA ASP A 178 -9.26 10.14 17.48
C ASP A 178 -7.80 10.04 17.92
N ARG A 179 -7.59 9.38 19.07
CA ARG A 179 -6.26 9.23 19.70
C ARG A 179 -5.27 8.40 18.89
N SER A 180 -5.78 7.50 18.06
CA SER A 180 -4.98 6.75 17.10
C SER A 180 -5.70 6.74 15.76
N ALA A 181 -4.95 6.84 14.68
CA ALA A 181 -5.49 6.78 13.34
C ALA A 181 -4.54 6.01 12.42
N THR A 182 -5.11 5.34 11.44
CA THR A 182 -4.38 4.71 10.34
C THR A 182 -4.63 5.49 9.07
N LEU A 183 -3.63 5.54 8.20
CA LEU A 183 -3.67 6.25 6.93
C LEU A 183 -3.42 5.26 5.81
N THR A 184 -4.31 5.24 4.83
CA THR A 184 -4.13 4.51 3.56
C THR A 184 -4.40 5.47 2.41
N VAL A 185 -3.60 5.40 1.37
CA VAL A 185 -3.74 6.29 0.21
C VAL A 185 -3.93 5.50 -1.08
N HIS A 186 -4.75 6.03 -1.98
CA HIS A 186 -4.92 5.50 -3.32
C HIS A 186 -5.18 6.64 -4.30
N GLY A 187 -4.33 6.77 -5.33
CA GLY A 187 -4.38 7.92 -6.21
C GLY A 187 -4.20 9.24 -5.43
N ASP A 188 -5.09 10.19 -5.63
CA ASP A 188 -5.13 11.47 -4.91
C ASP A 188 -6.04 11.45 -3.66
N VAL A 189 -6.49 10.27 -3.24
CA VAL A 189 -7.39 10.07 -2.11
C VAL A 189 -6.65 9.46 -0.92
N ALA A 190 -6.81 10.11 0.24
CA ALA A 190 -6.36 9.56 1.51
C ALA A 190 -7.57 9.16 2.37
N TYR A 191 -7.47 8.00 2.97
CA TYR A 191 -8.44 7.41 3.89
C TYR A 191 -7.81 7.37 5.27
N VAL A 192 -8.44 8.03 6.22
CA VAL A 192 -8.00 8.06 7.61
C VAL A 192 -9.07 7.39 8.46
N VAL A 193 -8.75 6.24 9.02
CA VAL A 193 -9.61 5.57 9.98
C VAL A 193 -9.18 6.01 11.37
N GLY A 194 -10.03 6.77 12.02
CA GLY A 194 -9.86 7.18 13.39
C GLY A 194 -10.33 6.09 14.36
N GLN A 195 -9.57 5.92 15.44
CA GLN A 195 -9.90 4.98 16.50
C GLN A 195 -10.06 5.76 17.81
N GLN A 196 -11.25 5.87 18.27
CA GLN A 196 -11.48 6.43 19.60
C GLN A 196 -11.10 5.37 20.64
N GLY A 197 -10.38 5.81 21.70
CA GLY A 197 -10.03 4.93 22.81
C GLY A 197 -11.25 4.27 23.44
N ALA A 198 -11.06 3.38 24.42
CA ALA A 198 -12.09 2.56 25.06
C ALA A 198 -13.40 3.31 25.39
N GLY A 199 -14.33 3.33 24.45
CA GLY A 199 -15.63 4.01 24.58
C GLY A 199 -16.61 3.52 23.51
N PRO A 200 -17.93 3.76 23.68
CA PRO A 200 -18.94 3.30 22.74
C PRO A 200 -19.02 4.09 21.42
N ILE A 201 -18.02 4.92 21.14
CA ILE A 201 -18.01 5.74 19.93
C ILE A 201 -17.45 4.91 18.77
N PRO A 202 -18.20 4.76 17.68
CA PRO A 202 -17.77 4.00 16.52
C PRO A 202 -16.55 4.66 15.86
N PRO A 203 -15.65 3.88 15.26
CA PRO A 203 -14.55 4.43 14.48
C PRO A 203 -15.09 5.28 13.33
N SER A 204 -14.39 6.36 13.01
CA SER A 204 -14.72 7.26 11.91
C SER A 204 -13.83 7.01 10.70
N LEU A 205 -14.35 7.35 9.53
CA LEU A 205 -13.59 7.39 8.28
C LEU A 205 -13.60 8.81 7.73
N ASP A 206 -12.43 9.41 7.68
CA ASP A 206 -12.23 10.69 7.00
C ASP A 206 -11.60 10.43 5.63
N VAL A 207 -12.24 10.98 4.60
CA VAL A 207 -11.78 10.84 3.21
C VAL A 207 -11.38 12.20 2.66
N PHE A 208 -10.12 12.31 2.30
CA PHE A 208 -9.51 13.50 1.71
C PHE A 208 -9.28 13.23 0.21
N ALA A 209 -9.96 13.96 -0.67
CA ALA A 209 -9.87 13.77 -2.12
C ALA A 209 -9.44 15.08 -2.80
N GLY A 210 -8.21 15.17 -3.23
CA GLY A 210 -7.66 16.35 -3.90
C GLY A 210 -7.85 17.62 -3.09
N THR A 211 -8.54 18.62 -3.66
CA THR A 211 -8.90 19.92 -3.01
C THR A 211 -10.34 19.94 -2.46
N GLN A 212 -11.06 18.81 -2.52
CA GLN A 212 -12.42 18.74 -2.01
C GLN A 212 -12.45 18.84 -0.49
N PRO A 213 -13.56 19.33 0.09
CA PRO A 213 -13.76 19.27 1.52
C PRO A 213 -13.65 17.84 2.04
N VAL A 214 -13.11 17.71 3.25
CA VAL A 214 -13.04 16.42 3.95
C VAL A 214 -14.46 15.84 4.08
N ARG A 215 -14.59 14.57 3.75
CA ARG A 215 -15.82 13.82 3.98
C ARG A 215 -15.67 12.96 5.22
N HIS A 216 -16.64 13.08 6.10
CA HIS A 216 -16.75 12.24 7.29
C HIS A 216 -17.79 11.15 7.02
N GLU A 217 -17.34 9.91 6.96
CA GLU A 217 -18.19 8.77 6.66
C GLU A 217 -18.34 7.87 7.89
N SER A 218 -19.51 7.31 8.08
CA SER A 218 -19.73 6.33 9.13
C SER A 218 -19.23 4.96 8.67
N LEU A 219 -18.44 4.32 9.51
CA LEU A 219 -18.01 2.94 9.26
C LEU A 219 -19.14 1.95 9.64
N PRO A 220 -19.32 0.86 8.89
CA PRO A 220 -20.36 -0.12 9.15
C PRO A 220 -20.08 -1.00 10.39
N CYS A 221 -18.94 -0.82 11.04
CA CYS A 221 -18.49 -1.59 12.20
C CYS A 221 -19.34 -1.44 13.47
N ALA A 222 -20.30 -0.52 13.50
CA ALA A 222 -20.68 0.11 14.75
C ALA A 222 -22.14 -0.07 15.16
N HIS A 223 -22.74 -1.18 15.01
CA HIS A 223 -24.08 -1.34 15.59
C HIS A 223 -24.11 -2.37 16.74
N GLY A 224 -23.95 -1.85 17.95
CA GLY A 224 -24.38 -2.50 19.20
C GLY A 224 -23.36 -3.37 19.93
N GLN A 225 -22.08 -3.34 19.59
CA GLN A 225 -21.09 -4.11 20.34
C GLN A 225 -19.90 -3.24 20.76
N ALA A 226 -19.53 -3.37 22.03
CA ALA A 226 -18.49 -2.61 22.65
C ALA A 226 -17.13 -2.92 22.01
N TYR A 227 -16.37 -1.88 21.70
CA TYR A 227 -14.97 -1.91 21.45
C TYR A 227 -14.51 -2.50 20.09
N VAL A 228 -14.28 -1.63 19.14
CA VAL A 228 -13.48 -1.94 17.95
C VAL A 228 -12.11 -1.28 18.13
N PRO A 229 -11.10 -1.99 18.65
CA PRO A 229 -9.77 -1.42 18.84
C PRO A 229 -9.02 -1.21 17.53
N PHE A 230 -9.47 -1.86 16.45
CA PHE A 230 -8.75 -1.81 15.18
C PHE A 230 -9.71 -2.03 13.99
N ALA A 231 -9.68 -1.14 13.03
CA ALA A 231 -10.39 -1.28 11.76
C ALA A 231 -9.38 -1.11 10.59
N PRO A 232 -8.59 -2.15 10.27
CA PRO A 232 -7.65 -2.06 9.16
C PRO A 232 -8.42 -1.89 7.84
N LEU A 233 -7.97 -0.92 7.06
CA LEU A 233 -8.52 -0.57 5.78
C LEU A 233 -7.45 -0.71 4.71
N GLY A 234 -7.77 -1.39 3.63
CA GLY A 234 -6.96 -1.48 2.42
C GLY A 234 -7.72 -0.95 1.23
N VAL A 235 -7.00 -0.48 0.22
CA VAL A 235 -7.57 -0.02 -1.04
C VAL A 235 -6.86 -0.71 -2.19
N SER A 236 -7.64 -1.26 -3.13
CA SER A 236 -7.11 -1.93 -4.32
C SER A 236 -6.67 -0.93 -5.39
N THR A 237 -5.95 -1.43 -6.39
CA THR A 237 -5.49 -0.65 -7.54
C THR A 237 -6.63 -0.05 -8.36
N ASP A 238 -7.81 -0.65 -8.34
CA ASP A 238 -9.05 -0.15 -8.98
C ASP A 238 -9.92 0.71 -8.03
N GLY A 239 -9.45 0.97 -6.80
CA GLY A 239 -10.12 1.85 -5.83
C GLY A 239 -11.20 1.16 -4.98
N LEU A 240 -11.30 -0.17 -5.00
CA LEU A 240 -12.17 -0.90 -4.08
C LEU A 240 -11.61 -0.82 -2.66
N VAL A 241 -12.38 -0.27 -1.74
CA VAL A 241 -12.03 -0.17 -0.33
C VAL A 241 -12.48 -1.43 0.39
N TYR A 242 -11.57 -2.05 1.15
CA TYR A 242 -11.86 -3.19 2.00
C TYR A 242 -11.58 -2.84 3.46
N LEU A 243 -12.54 -3.14 4.31
CA LEU A 243 -12.52 -2.82 5.74
C LEU A 243 -12.78 -4.10 6.53
N VAL A 244 -11.99 -4.32 7.56
CA VAL A 244 -12.25 -5.37 8.55
C VAL A 244 -12.64 -4.72 9.87
N CYS A 245 -13.80 -5.09 10.38
CA CYS A 245 -14.27 -4.69 11.70
C CYS A 245 -14.02 -5.82 12.68
N ASP A 246 -13.23 -5.55 13.70
CA ASP A 246 -13.02 -6.51 14.78
C ASP A 246 -14.04 -6.24 15.91
N THR A 247 -14.92 -7.18 16.15
CA THR A 247 -15.94 -7.06 17.20
C THR A 247 -15.52 -7.91 18.38
N MET A 248 -15.16 -7.27 19.50
CA MET A 248 -15.01 -7.96 20.77
C MET A 248 -16.40 -8.23 21.37
N ASN A 249 -16.76 -9.50 21.47
CA ASN A 249 -17.94 -9.90 22.21
C ASN A 249 -17.62 -9.86 23.71
N ASN A 250 -18.29 -9.02 24.49
CA ASN A 250 -18.15 -8.91 25.96
C ASN A 250 -18.64 -10.15 26.72
N GLN A 251 -18.63 -11.33 26.10
CA GLN A 251 -18.98 -12.58 26.77
C GLN A 251 -17.88 -12.98 27.77
N PRO A 252 -18.24 -13.53 28.91
CA PRO A 252 -17.26 -13.96 29.90
C PRO A 252 -16.46 -15.15 29.36
N SER A 253 -15.20 -14.87 29.08
CA SER A 253 -14.03 -15.76 28.90
C SER A 253 -14.17 -17.10 28.13
N PRO A 254 -13.41 -17.29 27.01
CA PRO A 254 -12.68 -16.28 26.30
C PRO A 254 -13.61 -15.50 25.37
N PRO A 255 -13.41 -14.19 25.21
CA PRO A 255 -14.24 -13.41 24.30
C PRO A 255 -14.07 -13.95 22.89
N ALA A 256 -15.15 -14.38 22.26
CA ALA A 256 -15.14 -14.75 20.86
C ALA A 256 -14.96 -13.47 20.05
N GLN A 257 -13.79 -13.30 19.41
CA GLN A 257 -13.59 -12.25 18.43
C GLN A 257 -14.31 -12.65 17.15
N THR A 258 -15.24 -11.82 16.72
CA THR A 258 -15.89 -12.00 15.44
C THR A 258 -15.42 -10.88 14.53
N GLN A 259 -14.85 -11.24 13.40
CA GLN A 259 -14.43 -10.29 12.39
C GLN A 259 -15.52 -10.17 11.33
N LEU A 260 -15.87 -8.95 11.01
CA LEU A 260 -16.79 -8.62 9.91
C LEU A 260 -16.00 -7.89 8.84
N ALA A 261 -16.29 -8.19 7.59
CA ALA A 261 -15.66 -7.52 6.47
C ALA A 261 -16.68 -6.75 5.65
N TYR A 262 -16.26 -5.62 5.14
CA TYR A 262 -17.07 -4.75 4.30
C TYR A 262 -16.26 -4.25 3.10
N GLN A 263 -16.97 -3.99 2.00
CA GLN A 263 -16.39 -3.47 0.77
C GLN A 263 -17.17 -2.23 0.33
N SER A 264 -16.44 -1.24 -0.21
CA SER A 264 -17.01 -0.03 -0.79
C SER A 264 -16.36 0.26 -2.14
N ALA A 265 -17.18 0.42 -3.19
CA ALA A 265 -16.74 0.83 -4.51
C ALA A 265 -16.86 2.34 -4.75
N ASN A 266 -17.25 3.11 -3.73
CA ASN A 266 -17.50 4.55 -3.83
C ASN A 266 -16.84 5.34 -2.69
N GLN A 267 -15.64 4.92 -2.31
CA GLN A 267 -14.81 5.61 -1.31
C GLN A 267 -15.49 5.74 0.07
N GLY A 268 -16.12 4.68 0.54
CA GLY A 268 -16.73 4.64 1.87
C GLY A 268 -18.13 5.23 1.98
N ARG A 269 -18.73 5.79 0.90
CA ARG A 269 -20.10 6.34 0.95
C ARG A 269 -21.18 5.30 1.18
N SER A 270 -20.97 4.09 0.71
CA SER A 270 -21.82 2.95 1.01
C SER A 270 -21.00 1.67 1.09
N TRP A 271 -21.50 0.73 1.86
CA TRP A 271 -20.78 -0.50 2.18
C TRP A 271 -21.66 -1.72 1.88
N ARG A 272 -21.06 -2.76 1.36
CA ARG A 272 -21.64 -4.10 1.25
C ARG A 272 -20.87 -5.07 2.12
N ALA A 273 -21.52 -6.10 2.64
CA ALA A 273 -20.84 -7.16 3.36
C ALA A 273 -19.83 -7.87 2.43
N GLY A 274 -18.64 -8.10 2.95
CA GLY A 274 -17.58 -8.89 2.34
C GLY A 274 -17.43 -10.24 3.03
N ASN A 275 -16.51 -11.07 2.55
CA ASN A 275 -16.15 -12.31 3.22
C ASN A 275 -15.27 -12.00 4.43
N PRO A 276 -15.70 -12.30 5.66
CA PRO A 276 -14.88 -12.04 6.83
C PRO A 276 -13.61 -12.91 6.81
N PRO A 277 -12.46 -12.37 7.24
CA PRO A 277 -11.25 -13.15 7.39
C PRO A 277 -11.40 -14.17 8.54
N PRO A 278 -10.51 -15.18 8.62
CA PRO A 278 -10.49 -16.12 9.73
C PRO A 278 -10.35 -15.38 11.06
N PRO A 279 -11.13 -15.77 12.10
CA PRO A 279 -11.08 -15.13 13.40
C PRO A 279 -9.72 -15.38 14.05
N GLN A 280 -9.08 -14.31 14.52
CA GLN A 280 -7.79 -14.40 15.20
C GLN A 280 -7.63 -13.28 16.24
N PRO A 281 -6.81 -13.48 17.28
CA PRO A 281 -6.55 -12.44 18.23
C PRO A 281 -5.83 -11.25 17.54
N ALA A 282 -6.45 -10.11 17.70
CA ALA A 282 -6.11 -8.74 17.36
C ALA A 282 -4.76 -8.44 16.67
N GLN A 283 -4.79 -7.62 15.65
CA GLN A 283 -3.74 -6.94 14.90
C GLN A 283 -3.38 -7.59 13.55
N GLY A 284 -4.39 -7.75 12.70
CA GLY A 284 -4.13 -8.08 11.30
C GLY A 284 -3.66 -6.88 10.49
N VAL A 285 -2.71 -7.10 9.61
CA VAL A 285 -2.37 -6.16 8.54
C VAL A 285 -3.18 -6.53 7.31
N THR A 286 -3.82 -5.55 6.69
CA THR A 286 -4.63 -5.77 5.49
C THR A 286 -3.96 -5.12 4.30
N ALA A 287 -3.83 -5.87 3.22
CA ALA A 287 -3.40 -5.37 1.93
C ALA A 287 -4.37 -5.82 0.84
N VAL A 288 -4.41 -5.09 -0.25
CA VAL A 288 -5.34 -5.35 -1.35
C VAL A 288 -4.60 -5.37 -2.68
N ALA A 289 -4.84 -6.42 -3.47
CA ALA A 289 -4.31 -6.58 -4.81
C ALA A 289 -5.46 -6.92 -5.77
N GLY A 290 -5.92 -5.95 -6.53
CA GLY A 290 -7.16 -6.08 -7.31
C GLY A 290 -8.34 -6.42 -6.39
N GLU A 291 -9.19 -7.38 -6.77
CA GLU A 291 -10.28 -7.86 -5.91
C GLU A 291 -9.82 -8.86 -4.83
N ARG A 292 -8.52 -9.05 -4.66
CA ARG A 292 -7.95 -10.01 -3.71
C ARG A 292 -7.44 -9.28 -2.48
N PHE A 293 -7.67 -9.87 -1.33
CA PHE A 293 -7.28 -9.31 -0.05
C PHE A 293 -6.29 -10.25 0.63
N ALA A 294 -5.32 -9.67 1.31
CA ALA A 294 -4.41 -10.37 2.19
C ALA A 294 -4.70 -9.97 3.64
N TRP A 295 -4.73 -10.94 4.51
CA TRP A 295 -4.95 -10.78 5.94
C TRP A 295 -3.88 -11.53 6.70
N ASN A 296 -3.21 -10.85 7.61
CA ASN A 296 -2.21 -11.45 8.48
C ASN A 296 -2.83 -11.83 9.83
N SER A 297 -2.56 -13.03 10.26
CA SER A 297 -3.03 -13.52 11.54
C SER A 297 -2.06 -14.53 12.15
N GLY A 298 -1.42 -14.13 13.23
CA GLY A 298 -0.37 -14.94 13.82
C GLY A 298 0.72 -15.30 12.81
N PRO A 299 1.11 -16.58 12.68
CA PRO A 299 2.14 -16.99 11.73
C PRO A 299 1.65 -17.07 10.28
N ASP A 300 0.36 -16.93 10.03
CA ASP A 300 -0.24 -17.15 8.73
C ASP A 300 -0.64 -15.86 8.04
N LEU A 301 -0.33 -15.78 6.76
CA LEU A 301 -0.87 -14.80 5.82
C LEU A 301 -1.94 -15.48 4.98
N TYR A 302 -3.15 -14.99 5.07
CA TYR A 302 -4.29 -15.49 4.33
C TYR A 302 -4.56 -14.66 3.09
N ARG A 303 -5.08 -15.30 2.05
CA ARG A 303 -5.52 -14.68 0.80
C ARG A 303 -6.98 -15.04 0.53
N LEU A 304 -7.77 -14.05 0.13
CA LEU A 304 -9.14 -14.24 -0.33
C LEU A 304 -9.15 -14.72 -1.78
N THR A 305 -9.90 -15.77 -2.03
CA THR A 305 -10.17 -16.32 -3.37
C THR A 305 -11.68 -16.45 -3.59
N GLY A 306 -12.12 -16.86 -4.77
CA GLY A 306 -13.54 -17.16 -5.04
C GLY A 306 -14.12 -18.29 -4.16
N HIS A 307 -13.28 -19.07 -3.49
CA HIS A 307 -13.66 -20.16 -2.59
C HIS A 307 -13.48 -19.84 -1.10
N GLY A 308 -13.21 -18.57 -0.77
CA GLY A 308 -12.97 -18.09 0.60
C GLY A 308 -11.50 -17.85 0.90
N TRP A 309 -11.19 -17.76 2.21
CA TRP A 309 -9.84 -17.50 2.68
C TRP A 309 -8.99 -18.76 2.74
N HIS A 310 -7.77 -18.66 2.23
CA HIS A 310 -6.79 -19.74 2.23
C HIS A 310 -5.46 -19.24 2.76
N VAL A 311 -4.72 -20.09 3.48
CA VAL A 311 -3.35 -19.80 3.87
C VAL A 311 -2.49 -19.68 2.61
N SER A 312 -1.80 -18.57 2.48
CA SER A 312 -0.95 -18.22 1.34
C SER A 312 0.53 -18.31 1.68
N LEU A 313 0.88 -17.99 2.92
CA LEU A 313 2.23 -18.04 3.46
C LEU A 313 2.15 -18.33 4.96
N THR A 314 3.05 -19.16 5.46
CA THR A 314 3.24 -19.39 6.89
C THR A 314 4.68 -19.09 7.27
N ASP A 315 4.89 -18.29 8.33
CA ASP A 315 6.19 -18.09 8.99
C ASP A 315 6.12 -18.65 10.42
N PRO A 316 6.52 -19.91 10.65
CA PRO A 316 6.30 -20.59 11.90
C PRO A 316 6.97 -19.90 13.10
N GLY A 317 6.19 -19.62 14.15
CA GLY A 317 6.67 -18.99 15.39
C GLY A 317 6.80 -17.47 15.30
N HIS A 318 6.47 -16.86 14.15
CA HIS A 318 6.51 -15.44 13.91
C HIS A 318 5.20 -14.98 13.28
N GLY A 319 5.03 -13.68 13.11
CA GLY A 319 3.94 -13.07 12.38
C GLY A 319 4.51 -12.10 11.35
N PHE A 320 3.63 -11.35 10.69
CA PHE A 320 4.02 -10.35 9.71
C PHE A 320 3.74 -8.96 10.25
N SER A 321 4.73 -8.06 10.15
CA SER A 321 4.63 -6.67 10.56
C SER A 321 4.14 -5.76 9.42
N LEU A 322 4.29 -6.20 8.17
CA LEU A 322 3.87 -5.47 6.99
C LEU A 322 3.48 -6.44 5.88
N VAL A 323 2.39 -6.12 5.20
CA VAL A 323 1.98 -6.73 3.93
C VAL A 323 1.54 -5.60 3.01
N GLY A 324 2.01 -5.59 1.77
CA GLY A 324 1.65 -4.58 0.78
C GLY A 324 1.71 -5.13 -0.64
N PHE A 325 0.98 -4.49 -1.55
CA PHE A 325 1.02 -4.81 -2.98
C PHE A 325 1.23 -3.53 -3.79
N GLU A 326 2.25 -3.51 -4.62
CA GLU A 326 2.54 -2.42 -5.57
C GLU A 326 1.74 -2.59 -6.86
N THR A 327 1.40 -3.83 -7.20
CA THR A 327 0.57 -4.18 -8.36
C THR A 327 -0.33 -5.36 -7.99
N ASP A 328 -1.27 -5.72 -8.85
CA ASP A 328 -2.15 -6.88 -8.64
C ASP A 328 -1.38 -8.21 -8.54
N THR A 329 -0.15 -8.25 -9.00
CA THR A 329 0.67 -9.47 -9.01
C THR A 329 1.84 -9.42 -8.06
N GLN A 330 2.44 -8.25 -7.84
CA GLN A 330 3.60 -8.12 -6.98
C GLN A 330 3.24 -7.53 -5.63
N GLY A 331 3.66 -8.21 -4.58
CA GLY A 331 3.53 -7.76 -3.21
C GLY A 331 4.69 -8.25 -2.35
N ILE A 332 4.73 -7.70 -1.17
CA ILE A 332 5.73 -7.97 -0.14
C ILE A 332 5.06 -8.37 1.16
N ALA A 333 5.73 -9.20 1.94
CA ALA A 333 5.40 -9.47 3.33
C ALA A 333 6.70 -9.41 4.15
N LEU A 334 6.67 -8.67 5.24
CA LEU A 334 7.78 -8.54 6.17
C LEU A 334 7.43 -9.25 7.47
N GLY A 335 8.19 -10.29 7.79
CA GLY A 335 8.05 -11.02 9.04
C GLY A 335 8.56 -10.21 10.23
N THR A 336 7.99 -10.45 11.42
CA THR A 336 8.48 -9.82 12.68
C THR A 336 9.92 -10.25 13.04
N ASN A 337 10.39 -11.33 12.43
CA ASN A 337 11.77 -11.78 12.49
C ASN A 337 12.72 -11.10 11.48
N GLY A 338 12.21 -10.13 10.71
CA GLY A 338 12.97 -9.39 9.70
C GLY A 338 13.19 -10.15 8.38
N TYR A 339 12.49 -11.25 8.16
CA TYR A 339 12.52 -11.93 6.87
C TYR A 339 11.60 -11.23 5.88
N LEU A 340 12.12 -10.98 4.68
CA LEU A 340 11.36 -10.39 3.59
C LEU A 340 10.90 -11.49 2.62
N TRP A 341 9.63 -11.46 2.29
CA TRP A 341 9.00 -12.33 1.31
C TRP A 341 8.43 -11.51 0.17
N ILE A 342 8.57 -12.02 -1.06
CA ILE A 342 8.04 -11.38 -2.27
C ILE A 342 7.16 -12.36 -3.01
N THR A 343 5.99 -11.90 -3.42
CA THR A 343 5.13 -12.60 -4.39
C THR A 343 5.18 -11.88 -5.74
N ARG A 344 5.03 -12.65 -6.83
CA ARG A 344 4.90 -12.14 -8.21
C ARG A 344 3.64 -12.66 -8.91
N ASN A 345 2.76 -13.27 -8.14
CA ASN A 345 1.51 -13.86 -8.65
C ASN A 345 0.31 -13.55 -7.74
N GLY A 346 0.31 -12.35 -7.14
CA GLY A 346 -0.78 -11.85 -6.31
C GLY A 346 -1.00 -12.68 -5.04
N GLY A 347 0.08 -13.10 -4.39
CA GLY A 347 0.03 -13.87 -3.16
C GLY A 347 -0.34 -15.35 -3.35
N THR A 348 -0.29 -15.89 -4.55
CA THR A 348 -0.50 -17.34 -4.77
C THR A 348 0.67 -18.16 -4.23
N SER A 349 1.89 -17.64 -4.38
CA SER A 349 3.10 -18.18 -3.77
C SER A 349 4.05 -17.05 -3.39
N TRP A 350 4.94 -17.32 -2.46
CA TRP A 350 5.90 -16.38 -1.92
C TRP A 350 7.30 -16.97 -1.94
N SER A 351 8.27 -16.13 -2.22
CA SER A 351 9.69 -16.47 -2.16
C SER A 351 10.37 -15.61 -1.11
N ARG A 352 11.10 -16.25 -0.21
CA ARG A 352 11.92 -15.55 0.77
C ARG A 352 13.10 -14.89 0.06
N VAL A 353 13.36 -13.64 0.37
CA VAL A 353 14.51 -12.88 -0.14
C VAL A 353 15.64 -12.95 0.88
N THR A 354 16.83 -13.22 0.40
CA THR A 354 18.07 -13.11 1.19
C THR A 354 18.69 -11.74 0.89
N ILE A 355 18.87 -10.94 1.92
CA ILE A 355 19.49 -9.61 1.84
C ILE A 355 20.80 -9.63 2.62
#